data_96394cea6a4e63a524c3a279ac084f34
#
_entry.id   96394cea6a4e63a524c3a279ac084f34
#
_cell.length_a   1.000
_cell.length_b   1.000
_cell.length_c   1.000
_cell.angle_alpha   90.00
_cell.angle_beta   90.00
_cell.angle_gamma   90.00
#
_symmetry.space_group_name_H-M   'P 1'
#
loop_
_entity.id
_entity.type
_entity.pdbx_description
1 polymer ?
#
loop_
_entity_poly.entity_id
_entity_poly.type
_entity_poly.pdbx_seq_one_letter_code
_entity_poly.pdbx_strand_id
1 'polypeptide(L)'
;MLLISACLLGAKVKYNGSSNYCTLLAKYKDCGLFIPICPECLGQLTIPRLPAEITGGDGSDVLNGTAKVYDNAGYNVTENFIKGAEAALEVARRKQIKFAVLKARSPSCGTGKIYNGNFNGTLMNGDGVTSALLKQNGITVYTELDLSLIHI
;
A
#
# COMPACT_ATOMS: atom_id res chain seq x y z
N MET A 1 15.04 -5.64 -9.26
CA MET A 1 13.82 -4.83 -9.43
C MET A 1 13.07 -4.69 -8.12
N LEU A 2 12.40 -3.56 -7.93
CA LEU A 2 11.61 -3.26 -6.75
C LEU A 2 10.17 -2.97 -7.16
N LEU A 3 9.22 -3.49 -6.40
CA LEU A 3 7.84 -3.05 -6.48
C LEU A 3 7.72 -1.73 -5.71
N ILE A 4 7.05 -0.73 -6.25
CA ILE A 4 6.95 0.58 -5.59
C ILE A 4 5.53 1.14 -5.70
N SER A 5 5.09 1.81 -4.63
CA SER A 5 3.84 2.57 -4.71
C SER A 5 3.96 3.67 -5.76
N ALA A 6 3.09 3.63 -6.76
CA ALA A 6 3.15 4.56 -7.90
C ALA A 6 3.08 6.03 -7.47
N CYS A 7 2.33 6.33 -6.40
CA CYS A 7 2.21 7.69 -5.89
C CYS A 7 3.53 8.28 -5.42
N LEU A 8 4.48 7.45 -4.98
CA LEU A 8 5.80 7.91 -4.55
C LEU A 8 6.65 8.42 -5.73
N LEU A 9 6.35 7.98 -6.95
CA LEU A 9 7.02 8.42 -8.16
C LEU A 9 6.29 9.59 -8.85
N GLY A 10 5.24 10.11 -8.24
CA GLY A 10 4.50 11.25 -8.75
C GLY A 10 3.21 10.91 -9.47
N ALA A 11 2.83 9.63 -9.58
CA ALA A 11 1.55 9.27 -10.17
C ALA A 11 0.40 9.81 -9.30
N LYS A 12 -0.59 10.44 -9.93
CA LYS A 12 -1.72 11.08 -9.24
C LYS A 12 -2.82 10.06 -8.94
N VAL A 13 -2.46 9.03 -8.16
CA VAL A 13 -3.32 7.89 -7.83
C VAL A 13 -3.74 7.83 -6.36
N LYS A 14 -3.36 8.85 -5.58
CA LYS A 14 -3.80 9.01 -4.21
C LYS A 14 -5.33 9.22 -4.17
N TYR A 15 -5.97 8.92 -3.04
CA TYR A 15 -7.43 8.97 -2.93
C TYR A 15 -8.04 10.31 -3.38
N ASN A 16 -7.33 11.44 -3.19
CA ASN A 16 -7.80 12.78 -3.57
C ASN A 16 -7.35 13.21 -4.97
N GLY A 17 -6.76 12.32 -5.78
CA GLY A 17 -6.27 12.64 -7.12
C GLY A 17 -4.91 13.31 -7.15
N SER A 18 -4.22 13.40 -6.02
CA SER A 18 -2.84 13.91 -5.94
C SER A 18 -1.83 12.77 -5.85
N SER A 19 -0.55 13.11 -5.66
CA SER A 19 0.53 12.14 -5.48
C SER A 19 1.17 12.29 -4.09
N ASN A 20 1.96 11.29 -3.72
CA ASN A 20 2.85 11.33 -2.56
C ASN A 20 4.30 11.43 -3.04
N TYR A 21 4.57 12.31 -3.99
CA TYR A 21 5.86 12.46 -4.64
C TYR A 21 7.03 12.47 -3.65
N CYS A 22 7.97 11.54 -3.86
CA CYS A 22 9.18 11.44 -3.05
C CYS A 22 10.37 11.76 -3.95
N THR A 23 11.00 12.93 -3.73
CA THR A 23 12.10 13.40 -4.59
C THR A 23 13.29 12.45 -4.60
N LEU A 24 13.56 11.79 -3.47
CA LEU A 24 14.67 10.85 -3.37
C LEU A 24 14.47 9.62 -4.25
N LEU A 25 13.24 9.10 -4.33
CA LEU A 25 12.91 7.96 -5.18
C LEU A 25 12.69 8.35 -6.63
N ALA A 26 12.08 9.50 -6.86
CA ALA A 26 11.70 9.94 -8.20
C ALA A 26 12.88 10.13 -9.13
N LYS A 27 14.06 10.48 -8.61
CA LYS A 27 15.27 10.61 -9.43
C LYS A 27 15.74 9.30 -10.06
N TYR A 28 15.26 8.14 -9.53
CA TYR A 28 15.57 6.83 -10.11
C TYR A 28 14.42 6.26 -10.96
N LYS A 29 13.39 7.04 -11.20
CA LYS A 29 12.17 6.63 -11.88
C LYS A 29 12.43 5.95 -13.23
N ASP A 30 13.38 6.43 -14.00
CA ASP A 30 13.65 5.95 -15.36
C ASP A 30 14.85 4.99 -15.44
N CYS A 31 15.36 4.51 -14.32
CA CYS A 31 16.54 3.64 -14.30
C CYS A 31 16.22 2.15 -14.55
N GLY A 32 14.95 1.80 -14.74
CA GLY A 32 14.53 0.41 -14.96
C GLY A 32 14.46 -0.45 -13.70
N LEU A 33 14.63 0.14 -12.52
CA LEU A 33 14.66 -0.56 -11.25
C LEU A 33 13.27 -0.78 -10.66
N PHE A 34 12.30 0.08 -10.99
CA PHE A 34 11.02 0.13 -10.33
C PHE A 34 9.87 -0.42 -11.18
N ILE A 35 9.01 -1.19 -10.56
CA ILE A 35 7.70 -1.57 -11.09
C ILE A 35 6.65 -0.84 -10.26
N PRO A 36 6.05 0.24 -10.78
CA PRO A 36 5.07 1.01 -10.01
C PRO A 36 3.71 0.33 -9.96
N ILE A 37 3.09 0.36 -8.80
CA ILE A 37 1.73 -0.17 -8.60
C ILE A 37 0.93 0.76 -7.68
N CYS A 38 -0.39 0.70 -7.81
CA CYS A 38 -1.31 1.25 -6.83
C CYS A 38 -2.35 0.17 -6.50
N PRO A 39 -2.22 -0.52 -5.36
CA PRO A 39 -3.13 -1.60 -5.01
C PRO A 39 -4.60 -1.17 -4.93
N GLU A 40 -4.87 0.06 -4.48
CA GLU A 40 -6.24 0.55 -4.42
C GLU A 40 -6.84 0.70 -5.82
N CYS A 41 -6.06 1.19 -6.79
CA CYS A 41 -6.49 1.25 -8.19
C CYS A 41 -6.62 -0.14 -8.80
N LEU A 42 -5.68 -1.05 -8.50
CA LEU A 42 -5.76 -2.44 -8.95
C LEU A 42 -6.99 -3.15 -8.37
N GLY A 43 -7.44 -2.75 -7.19
CA GLY A 43 -8.67 -3.22 -6.57
C GLY A 43 -9.94 -2.54 -7.10
N GLN A 44 -9.82 -1.77 -8.18
CA GLN A 44 -10.92 -1.11 -8.87
C GLN A 44 -11.58 0.04 -8.07
N LEU A 45 -10.84 0.65 -7.16
CA LEU A 45 -11.28 1.89 -6.53
C LEU A 45 -11.01 3.07 -7.48
N THR A 46 -11.92 4.03 -7.47
CA THR A 46 -11.84 5.19 -8.36
C THR A 46 -10.86 6.25 -7.86
N ILE A 47 -10.51 7.19 -8.74
CA ILE A 47 -9.77 8.42 -8.40
C ILE A 47 -10.64 9.60 -8.84
N PRO A 48 -11.05 10.54 -7.95
CA PRO A 48 -10.85 10.48 -6.51
C PRO A 48 -11.72 9.43 -5.83
N ARG A 49 -11.38 9.11 -4.58
CA ARG A 49 -12.14 8.20 -3.73
C ARG A 49 -12.05 8.69 -2.28
N LEU A 50 -12.95 8.20 -1.45
CA LEU A 50 -12.92 8.53 -0.03
C LEU A 50 -11.74 7.82 0.66
N PRO A 51 -11.11 8.45 1.66
CA PRO A 51 -10.08 7.79 2.44
C PRO A 51 -10.67 6.61 3.21
N ALA A 52 -9.90 5.54 3.35
CA ALA A 52 -10.32 4.33 4.02
C ALA A 52 -9.36 3.96 5.15
N GLU A 53 -9.86 3.22 6.15
CA GLU A 53 -9.05 2.68 7.24
C GLU A 53 -9.51 1.28 7.58
N ILE A 54 -8.60 0.48 8.15
CA ILE A 54 -8.91 -0.87 8.62
C ILE A 54 -9.55 -0.77 10.01
N THR A 55 -10.67 -1.46 10.19
CA THR A 55 -11.38 -1.55 11.47
C THR A 55 -11.33 -2.98 11.99
N GLY A 56 -11.01 -3.13 13.27
CA GLY A 56 -11.02 -4.44 13.94
C GLY A 56 -9.72 -5.21 13.89
N GLY A 57 -8.65 -4.59 13.41
CA GLY A 57 -7.33 -5.22 13.33
C GLY A 57 -6.46 -4.56 12.28
N ASP A 58 -5.52 -5.31 11.73
CA ASP A 58 -4.61 -4.84 10.68
C ASP A 58 -4.85 -5.60 9.36
N GLY A 59 -3.93 -5.43 8.39
CA GLY A 59 -4.05 -6.07 7.09
C GLY A 59 -4.05 -7.60 7.14
N SER A 60 -3.29 -8.18 8.04
CA SER A 60 -3.30 -9.64 8.24
C SER A 60 -4.68 -10.12 8.69
N ASP A 61 -5.31 -9.38 9.60
CA ASP A 61 -6.66 -9.69 10.08
C ASP A 61 -7.71 -9.53 8.96
N VAL A 62 -7.53 -8.56 8.08
CA VAL A 62 -8.39 -8.41 6.89
C VAL A 62 -8.29 -9.65 6.00
N LEU A 63 -7.07 -10.13 5.75
CA LEU A 63 -6.84 -11.33 4.94
C LEU A 63 -7.44 -12.58 5.59
N ASN A 64 -7.46 -12.64 6.91
CA ASN A 64 -8.07 -13.76 7.68
C ASN A 64 -9.59 -13.64 7.81
N GLY A 65 -10.18 -12.53 7.41
CA GLY A 65 -11.62 -12.30 7.52
C GLY A 65 -12.08 -11.79 8.88
N THR A 66 -11.16 -11.42 9.79
CA THR A 66 -11.49 -10.93 11.15
C THR A 66 -11.49 -9.42 11.27
N ALA A 67 -11.04 -8.68 10.25
CA ALA A 67 -11.11 -7.23 10.18
C ALA A 67 -11.65 -6.80 8.81
N LYS A 68 -12.11 -5.55 8.73
CA LYS A 68 -12.70 -5.00 7.51
C LYS A 68 -12.13 -3.63 7.21
N VAL A 69 -12.25 -3.22 5.95
CA VAL A 69 -11.85 -1.90 5.48
C VAL A 69 -13.11 -1.11 5.15
N TYR A 70 -13.24 0.09 5.76
CA TYR A 70 -14.34 1.00 5.47
C TYR A 70 -13.79 2.35 5.02
N ASP A 71 -14.49 3.01 4.11
CA ASP A 71 -14.21 4.40 3.82
C ASP A 71 -14.85 5.32 4.90
N ASN A 72 -14.56 6.62 4.85
CA ASN A 72 -15.03 7.54 5.87
C ASN A 72 -16.54 7.85 5.78
N ALA A 73 -17.22 7.37 4.76
CA ALA A 73 -18.69 7.41 4.65
C ALA A 73 -19.33 6.11 5.14
N GLY A 74 -18.53 5.13 5.59
CA GLY A 74 -19.01 3.87 6.12
C GLY A 74 -19.22 2.77 5.10
N TYR A 75 -18.83 2.97 3.83
CA TYR A 75 -18.92 1.92 2.81
C TYR A 75 -17.84 0.87 3.03
N ASN A 76 -18.23 -0.41 2.93
CA ASN A 76 -17.31 -1.53 3.05
C ASN A 76 -16.56 -1.71 1.73
N VAL A 77 -15.26 -1.49 1.76
CA VAL A 77 -14.36 -1.62 0.60
C VAL A 77 -13.36 -2.77 0.77
N THR A 78 -13.62 -3.69 1.70
CA THR A 78 -12.74 -4.80 2.04
C THR A 78 -12.34 -5.62 0.82
N GLU A 79 -13.30 -6.03 -0.01
CA GLU A 79 -13.01 -6.84 -1.19
C GLU A 79 -12.11 -6.12 -2.20
N ASN A 80 -12.28 -4.81 -2.35
CA ASN A 80 -11.41 -4.00 -3.21
C ASN A 80 -9.96 -4.04 -2.72
N PHE A 81 -9.75 -3.93 -1.41
CA PHE A 81 -8.40 -3.98 -0.82
C PHE A 81 -7.77 -5.36 -0.95
N ILE A 82 -8.56 -6.43 -0.76
CA ILE A 82 -8.06 -7.80 -0.94
C ILE A 82 -7.69 -8.06 -2.40
N LYS A 83 -8.54 -7.70 -3.34
CA LYS A 83 -8.26 -7.85 -4.78
C LYS A 83 -7.04 -7.07 -5.21
N GLY A 84 -6.90 -5.85 -4.70
CA GLY A 84 -5.74 -5.01 -5.00
C GLY A 84 -4.45 -5.63 -4.47
N ALA A 85 -4.48 -6.19 -3.27
CA ALA A 85 -3.34 -6.89 -2.68
C ALA A 85 -2.96 -8.13 -3.50
N GLU A 86 -3.95 -8.92 -3.90
CA GLU A 86 -3.73 -10.12 -4.73
C GLU A 86 -3.14 -9.75 -6.09
N ALA A 87 -3.63 -8.67 -6.72
CA ALA A 87 -3.10 -8.20 -7.99
C ALA A 87 -1.65 -7.72 -7.86
N ALA A 88 -1.32 -7.02 -6.77
CA ALA A 88 0.06 -6.59 -6.50
C ALA A 88 0.99 -7.80 -6.31
N LEU A 89 0.54 -8.82 -5.59
CA LEU A 89 1.31 -10.05 -5.40
C LEU A 89 1.55 -10.75 -6.73
N GLU A 90 0.55 -10.80 -7.60
CA GLU A 90 0.69 -11.43 -8.92
C GLU A 90 1.74 -10.71 -9.77
N VAL A 91 1.76 -9.37 -9.75
CA VAL A 91 2.81 -8.59 -10.42
C VAL A 91 4.18 -8.97 -9.89
N ALA A 92 4.32 -9.03 -8.57
CA ALA A 92 5.59 -9.38 -7.91
C ALA A 92 6.05 -10.79 -8.30
N ARG A 93 5.14 -11.76 -8.34
CA ARG A 93 5.45 -13.13 -8.72
C ARG A 93 5.92 -13.23 -10.18
N ARG A 94 5.21 -12.60 -11.10
CA ARG A 94 5.56 -12.62 -12.53
C ARG A 94 6.95 -12.05 -12.79
N LYS A 95 7.33 -11.03 -12.05
CA LYS A 95 8.62 -10.34 -12.20
C LYS A 95 9.68 -10.88 -11.26
N GLN A 96 9.36 -11.89 -10.44
CA GLN A 96 10.26 -12.46 -9.44
C GLN A 96 10.84 -11.42 -8.49
N ILE A 97 10.00 -10.47 -8.07
CA ILE A 97 10.38 -9.37 -7.20
C ILE A 97 10.48 -9.86 -5.75
N LYS A 98 11.54 -9.46 -5.05
CA LYS A 98 11.80 -9.83 -3.66
C LYS A 98 11.67 -8.68 -2.68
N PHE A 99 11.64 -7.43 -3.19
CA PHE A 99 11.63 -6.23 -2.37
C PHE A 99 10.58 -5.25 -2.87
N ALA A 100 9.95 -4.54 -1.93
CA ALA A 100 8.97 -3.51 -2.23
C ALA A 100 9.21 -2.27 -1.37
N VAL A 101 8.97 -1.09 -1.94
CA VAL A 101 8.93 0.18 -1.22
C VAL A 101 7.51 0.73 -1.36
N LEU A 102 6.76 0.71 -0.28
CA LEU A 102 5.35 1.07 -0.31
C LEU A 102 5.06 2.29 0.57
N LYS A 103 4.03 3.04 0.21
CA LYS A 103 3.65 4.28 0.93
C LYS A 103 3.31 3.98 2.38
N ALA A 104 4.00 4.67 3.30
CA ALA A 104 3.79 4.53 4.74
C ALA A 104 2.36 4.88 5.16
N ARG A 105 1.88 4.21 6.20
CA ARG A 105 0.64 4.48 6.95
C ARG A 105 -0.65 4.17 6.20
N SER A 106 -0.59 3.84 4.93
CA SER A 106 -1.76 3.51 4.11
C SER A 106 -2.42 2.21 4.59
N PRO A 107 -3.75 2.08 4.51
CA PRO A 107 -4.44 0.83 4.84
C PRO A 107 -4.10 -0.31 3.87
N SER A 108 -3.60 0.01 2.68
CA SER A 108 -3.12 -0.96 1.71
C SER A 108 -1.61 -1.19 1.83
N CYS A 109 -0.84 -0.12 1.79
CA CYS A 109 0.62 -0.16 1.59
C CYS A 109 1.43 0.00 2.87
N GLY A 110 0.85 0.49 3.97
CA GLY A 110 1.57 0.78 5.20
C GLY A 110 2.26 -0.46 5.78
N THR A 111 3.43 -0.27 6.36
CA THR A 111 4.13 -1.34 7.07
C THR A 111 4.64 -0.83 8.41
N GLY A 112 4.38 -1.59 9.46
CA GLY A 112 4.71 -1.26 10.84
C GLY A 112 3.69 -0.36 11.52
N LYS A 113 3.14 0.62 10.84
CA LYS A 113 2.15 1.57 11.35
C LYS A 113 1.07 1.82 10.32
N ILE A 114 -0.19 1.83 10.78
CA ILE A 114 -1.37 2.20 10.00
C ILE A 114 -2.31 3.02 10.87
N TYR A 115 -3.30 3.66 10.26
CA TYR A 115 -4.34 4.34 11.04
C TYR A 115 -5.27 3.33 11.71
N ASN A 116 -5.83 3.71 12.87
CA ASN A 116 -6.51 2.78 13.78
C ASN A 116 -7.98 2.48 13.44
N GLY A 117 -8.50 3.00 12.35
CA GLY A 117 -9.89 2.76 11.93
C GLY A 117 -10.89 3.79 12.41
N ASN A 118 -10.49 4.76 13.21
CA ASN A 118 -11.39 5.76 13.79
C ASN A 118 -11.39 7.09 13.04
N PHE A 119 -10.62 7.23 11.96
CA PHE A 119 -10.52 8.44 11.14
C PHE A 119 -10.17 9.69 11.97
N ASN A 120 -9.29 9.53 12.95
CA ASN A 120 -8.90 10.61 13.88
C ASN A 120 -7.38 10.89 13.84
N GLY A 121 -6.65 10.35 12.86
CA GLY A 121 -5.22 10.56 12.73
C GLY A 121 -4.36 9.74 13.68
N THR A 122 -4.94 8.85 14.47
CA THR A 122 -4.20 8.01 15.42
C THR A 122 -3.65 6.76 14.73
N LEU A 123 -2.36 6.50 14.93
CA LEU A 123 -1.67 5.33 14.38
C LEU A 123 -1.69 4.17 15.37
N MET A 124 -1.67 2.95 14.82
CA MET A 124 -1.50 1.72 15.58
C MET A 124 -0.41 0.86 14.92
N ASN A 125 0.14 -0.09 15.66
CA ASN A 125 1.05 -1.09 15.10
C ASN A 125 0.28 -2.02 14.16
N GLY A 126 0.83 -2.25 12.97
CA GLY A 126 0.22 -3.16 12.01
C GLY A 126 0.65 -2.84 10.59
N ASP A 127 0.25 -3.72 9.67
CA ASP A 127 0.51 -3.59 8.24
C ASP A 127 -0.80 -3.35 7.48
N GLY A 128 -0.69 -2.67 6.34
CA GLY A 128 -1.79 -2.60 5.39
C GLY A 128 -2.03 -3.96 4.72
N VAL A 129 -3.13 -4.08 4.01
CA VAL A 129 -3.57 -5.37 3.42
C VAL A 129 -2.54 -5.89 2.40
N THR A 130 -2.08 -5.04 1.49
CA THR A 130 -1.08 -5.42 0.48
C THR A 130 0.26 -5.76 1.13
N SER A 131 0.71 -4.91 2.06
CA SER A 131 1.98 -5.13 2.78
C SER A 131 1.96 -6.48 3.50
N ALA A 132 0.87 -6.80 4.20
CA ALA A 132 0.71 -8.07 4.91
C ALA A 132 0.80 -9.26 3.94
N LEU A 133 0.09 -9.20 2.81
CA LEU A 133 0.07 -10.28 1.83
C LEU A 133 1.45 -10.49 1.20
N LEU A 134 2.15 -9.41 0.83
CA LEU A 134 3.50 -9.51 0.26
C LEU A 134 4.46 -10.14 1.26
N LYS A 135 4.43 -9.71 2.52
CA LYS A 135 5.29 -10.27 3.57
C LYS A 135 5.02 -11.75 3.81
N GLN A 136 3.76 -12.17 3.81
CA GLN A 136 3.39 -13.58 3.96
C GLN A 136 3.94 -14.45 2.82
N ASN A 137 4.27 -13.84 1.69
CA ASN A 137 4.81 -14.53 0.52
C ASN A 137 6.31 -14.28 0.31
N GLY A 138 7.02 -13.89 1.37
CA GLY A 138 8.48 -13.80 1.37
C GLY A 138 9.05 -12.54 0.75
N ILE A 139 8.24 -11.52 0.50
CA ILE A 139 8.69 -10.24 -0.04
C ILE A 139 8.98 -9.30 1.12
N THR A 140 10.18 -8.70 1.13
CA THR A 140 10.56 -7.71 2.14
C THR A 140 9.97 -6.36 1.75
N VAL A 141 9.24 -5.72 2.67
CA VAL A 141 8.55 -4.47 2.41
C VAL A 141 9.17 -3.35 3.26
N TYR A 142 9.55 -2.27 2.59
CA TYR A 142 10.02 -1.03 3.19
C TYR A 142 9.02 0.09 2.88
N THR A 143 9.11 1.19 3.61
CA THR A 143 8.38 2.42 3.29
C THR A 143 9.36 3.51 2.85
N GLU A 144 8.83 4.63 2.31
CA GLU A 144 9.66 5.80 2.00
C GLU A 144 10.37 6.37 3.24
N LEU A 145 9.88 6.05 4.44
CA LEU A 145 10.49 6.49 5.69
C LEU A 145 11.74 5.68 6.05
N ASP A 146 11.93 4.52 5.42
CA ASP A 146 13.07 3.62 5.66
C ASP A 146 14.23 3.87 4.68
N LEU A 147 14.19 4.92 3.88
CA LEU A 147 15.15 5.14 2.79
C LEU A 147 16.60 5.24 3.27
N SER A 148 16.83 5.70 4.49
CA SER A 148 18.18 5.72 5.10
C SER A 148 18.76 4.32 5.29
N LEU A 149 17.91 3.28 5.29
CA LEU A 149 18.29 1.89 5.51
C LEU A 149 18.46 1.10 4.20
N ILE A 150 17.94 1.63 3.09
CA ILE A 150 17.83 0.88 1.84
C ILE A 150 19.03 1.10 0.90
N HIS A 151 19.88 2.03 1.08
CA HIS A 151 21.09 2.29 0.26
C HIS A 151 20.85 2.10 -1.26
N ILE A 152 19.91 2.86 -1.79
CA ILE A 152 19.60 2.81 -3.22
C ILE A 152 20.62 3.65 -4.00
#